data_ea279ca38c0b496d76635fe688d67059
#
_entry.id   ea279ca38c0b496d76635fe688d67059
#
_cell.length_a   1.000
_cell.length_b   1.000
_cell.length_c   1.000
_cell.angle_alpha   90.00
_cell.angle_beta   90.00
_cell.angle_gamma   90.00
#
_symmetry.space_group_name_H-M   'P 1'
#
loop_
_entity.id
_entity.type
_entity.pdbx_description
1 polymer ?
#
loop_
_entity_poly.entity_id
_entity_poly.type
_entity_poly.pdbx_seq_one_letter_code
_entity_poly.pdbx_strand_id
1 'polypeptide(L)'
;PRSGARASGAKGGHVLEQDLDASRGFRNVVEKTRFQAERIAREALDGGLPVTILRPSLIVGDSLTGEIDRLEGPYLLVTLMLHAPSDLRIPMPGPGDVKLNLVPIDFVVDAGLHIASLPSSVGETFHLVDPKPLTTRRIFELIAARTGRQPPRGFVPAGWATTLMRTPGLERFANIPRTFLEHLLTDVVYDDRQARRALEGAGITCP
;
A
#
# COMPACT_ATOMS: atom_id res chain seq x y z
N PRO A 1 14.22 5.88 -8.09
CA PRO A 1 12.96 5.35 -8.64
C PRO A 1 12.12 4.78 -7.50
N ARG A 2 10.86 5.18 -7.38
CA ARG A 2 9.96 4.63 -6.37
C ARG A 2 9.57 3.21 -6.81
N SER A 3 10.28 2.21 -6.35
CA SER A 3 9.84 0.83 -6.38
C SER A 3 8.82 0.65 -5.26
N GLY A 4 7.65 0.11 -5.52
CA GLY A 4 6.71 -0.17 -4.42
C GLY A 4 6.99 -1.57 -3.85
N ALA A 5 6.61 -1.81 -2.60
CA ALA A 5 6.79 -3.10 -1.92
C ALA A 5 6.26 -4.33 -2.70
N ARG A 6 5.45 -4.12 -3.75
CA ARG A 6 4.94 -5.14 -4.67
C ARG A 6 5.73 -5.32 -5.96
N ALA A 7 6.93 -4.76 -6.08
CA ALA A 7 7.77 -4.99 -7.25
C ALA A 7 8.19 -6.47 -7.44
N SER A 8 8.12 -7.26 -6.37
CA SER A 8 8.48 -8.69 -6.38
C SER A 8 7.44 -9.63 -7.01
N GLY A 9 6.34 -9.14 -7.60
CA GLY A 9 5.36 -9.98 -8.32
C GLY A 9 4.57 -10.99 -7.45
N ALA A 10 4.62 -10.90 -6.12
CA ALA A 10 4.06 -11.90 -5.23
C ALA A 10 2.53 -11.97 -5.27
N LYS A 11 1.99 -13.14 -5.52
CA LYS A 11 0.55 -13.46 -5.43
C LYS A 11 0.11 -13.75 -3.98
N GLY A 12 0.57 -12.99 -2.99
CA GLY A 12 0.31 -13.23 -1.58
C GLY A 12 1.45 -14.00 -0.88
N GLY A 13 1.41 -14.02 0.46
CA GLY A 13 2.44 -14.64 1.29
C GLY A 13 3.56 -13.69 1.71
N HIS A 14 4.68 -14.26 2.17
CA HIS A 14 5.83 -13.49 2.62
C HIS A 14 6.67 -12.99 1.45
N VAL A 15 7.02 -11.70 1.48
CA VAL A 15 7.88 -11.03 0.52
C VAL A 15 9.11 -10.50 1.26
N LEU A 16 10.28 -10.99 0.90
CA LEU A 16 11.54 -10.55 1.49
C LEU A 16 12.06 -9.28 0.80
N GLU A 17 12.88 -8.51 1.52
CA GLU A 17 13.44 -7.25 1.00
C GLU A 17 14.32 -7.47 -0.23
N GLN A 18 15.08 -8.59 -0.27
CA GLN A 18 15.91 -8.94 -1.42
C GLN A 18 15.16 -9.56 -2.61
N ASP A 19 13.90 -9.97 -2.41
CA ASP A 19 13.14 -10.67 -3.47
C ASP A 19 12.86 -9.74 -4.65
N LEU A 20 13.24 -10.18 -5.83
CA LEU A 20 12.86 -9.61 -7.11
C LEU A 20 12.60 -10.76 -8.09
N ASP A 21 11.41 -11.32 -8.03
CA ASP A 21 11.04 -12.50 -8.80
C ASP A 21 9.88 -12.24 -9.76
N ALA A 22 10.12 -12.43 -11.05
CA ALA A 22 9.10 -12.33 -12.09
C ALA A 22 8.48 -13.68 -12.46
N SER A 23 8.93 -14.80 -11.87
CA SER A 23 8.48 -16.16 -12.23
C SER A 23 6.98 -16.37 -12.03
N ARG A 24 6.38 -15.62 -11.11
CA ARG A 24 4.95 -15.67 -10.77
C ARG A 24 4.08 -14.74 -11.63
N GLY A 25 4.69 -14.02 -12.59
CA GLY A 25 4.00 -13.04 -13.42
C GLY A 25 3.61 -11.76 -12.65
N PHE A 26 2.94 -10.86 -13.34
CA PHE A 26 2.47 -9.57 -12.81
C PHE A 26 0.94 -9.52 -12.89
N ARG A 27 0.30 -8.98 -11.85
CA ARG A 27 -1.17 -8.80 -11.82
C ARG A 27 -1.61 -7.66 -12.73
N ASN A 28 -0.77 -6.65 -12.86
CA ASN A 28 -1.07 -5.45 -13.63
C ASN A 28 0.19 -4.79 -14.19
N VAL A 29 -0.02 -3.81 -15.09
CA VAL A 29 1.06 -3.07 -15.73
C VAL A 29 1.92 -2.30 -14.72
N VAL A 30 1.33 -1.82 -13.62
CA VAL A 30 2.06 -1.06 -12.60
C VAL A 30 3.11 -1.92 -11.90
N GLU A 31 2.74 -3.15 -11.52
CA GLU A 31 3.70 -4.11 -10.93
C GLU A 31 4.83 -4.42 -11.92
N LYS A 32 4.49 -4.68 -13.19
CA LYS A 32 5.48 -4.93 -14.24
C LYS A 32 6.44 -3.75 -14.42
N THR A 33 5.92 -2.53 -14.46
CA THR A 33 6.74 -1.32 -14.64
C THR A 33 7.67 -1.09 -13.45
N ARG A 34 7.17 -1.30 -12.23
CA ARG A 34 7.99 -1.19 -11.01
C ARG A 34 9.11 -2.23 -10.99
N PHE A 35 8.80 -3.47 -11.36
CA PHE A 35 9.81 -4.52 -11.51
C PHE A 35 10.88 -4.14 -12.53
N GLN A 36 10.48 -3.65 -13.70
CA GLN A 36 11.43 -3.23 -14.73
C GLN A 36 12.31 -2.06 -14.28
N ALA A 37 11.72 -1.06 -13.60
CA ALA A 37 12.48 0.06 -13.05
C ALA A 37 13.51 -0.39 -12.00
N GLU A 38 13.14 -1.34 -11.15
CA GLU A 38 14.07 -1.89 -10.15
C GLU A 38 15.18 -2.71 -10.80
N ARG A 39 14.87 -3.50 -11.84
CA ARG A 39 15.89 -4.22 -12.59
C ARG A 39 16.93 -3.27 -13.20
N ILE A 40 16.48 -2.18 -13.82
CA ILE A 40 17.39 -1.14 -14.35
C ILE A 40 18.25 -0.53 -13.24
N ALA A 41 17.68 -0.29 -12.06
CA ALA A 41 18.42 0.24 -10.92
C ALA A 41 19.51 -0.75 -10.45
N ARG A 42 19.22 -2.05 -10.43
CA ARG A 42 20.20 -3.11 -10.09
C ARG A 42 21.29 -3.24 -11.16
N GLU A 43 20.93 -3.18 -12.44
CA GLU A 43 21.90 -3.15 -13.54
C GLU A 43 22.85 -1.94 -13.43
N ALA A 44 22.34 -0.77 -13.00
CA ALA A 44 23.17 0.40 -12.75
C ALA A 44 24.10 0.22 -11.54
N LEU A 45 23.64 -0.46 -10.49
CA LEU A 45 24.49 -0.84 -9.35
C LEU A 45 25.63 -1.75 -9.79
N ASP A 46 25.35 -2.77 -10.61
CA ASP A 46 26.37 -3.67 -11.16
C ASP A 46 27.39 -2.90 -12.03
N GLY A 47 26.96 -1.80 -12.66
CA GLY A 47 27.79 -0.85 -13.39
C GLY A 47 28.58 0.13 -12.51
N GLY A 48 28.50 0.01 -11.19
CA GLY A 48 29.27 0.83 -10.22
C GLY A 48 28.57 2.09 -9.71
N LEU A 49 27.30 2.30 -10.08
CA LEU A 49 26.51 3.41 -9.52
C LEU A 49 26.03 3.06 -8.08
N PRO A 50 26.25 3.91 -7.05
CA PRO A 50 25.74 3.63 -5.72
C PRO A 50 24.21 3.76 -5.70
N VAL A 51 23.52 2.64 -5.59
CA VAL A 51 22.05 2.58 -5.60
C VAL A 51 21.54 1.97 -4.30
N THR A 52 20.56 2.62 -3.69
CA THR A 52 19.74 2.11 -2.59
C THR A 52 18.29 2.01 -3.05
N ILE A 53 17.64 0.89 -2.79
CA ILE A 53 16.27 0.63 -3.24
C ILE A 53 15.32 0.75 -2.05
N LEU A 54 14.33 1.65 -2.16
CA LEU A 54 13.28 1.82 -1.16
C LEU A 54 11.95 1.36 -1.72
N ARG A 55 11.25 0.51 -1.01
CA ARG A 55 9.95 -0.07 -1.38
C ARG A 55 8.89 0.29 -0.33
N PRO A 56 8.31 1.49 -0.40
CA PRO A 56 7.18 1.83 0.46
C PRO A 56 5.95 1.00 0.09
N SER A 57 5.13 0.71 1.10
CA SER A 57 3.80 0.14 0.91
C SER A 57 2.81 1.18 0.34
N LEU A 58 1.53 1.13 0.67
CA LEU A 58 0.58 2.14 0.26
C LEU A 58 0.79 3.42 1.07
N ILE A 59 1.27 4.47 0.40
CA ILE A 59 1.53 5.75 1.04
C ILE A 59 0.20 6.48 1.25
N VAL A 60 0.00 6.97 2.46
CA VAL A 60 -1.11 7.82 2.87
C VAL A 60 -0.61 9.21 3.26
N GLY A 61 -1.51 10.10 3.67
CA GLY A 61 -1.17 11.46 4.07
C GLY A 61 -0.20 11.53 5.24
N ASP A 62 0.19 12.74 5.56
CA ASP A 62 1.04 13.05 6.71
C ASP A 62 0.39 12.61 8.03
N SER A 63 1.16 12.00 8.94
CA SER A 63 0.62 11.41 10.16
C SER A 63 0.17 12.44 11.18
N LEU A 64 0.71 13.66 11.14
CA LEU A 64 0.42 14.72 12.08
C LEU A 64 -0.67 15.67 11.57
N THR A 65 -0.57 16.07 10.31
CA THR A 65 -1.45 17.09 9.70
C THR A 65 -2.63 16.46 8.96
N GLY A 66 -2.49 15.22 8.50
CA GLY A 66 -3.45 14.56 7.62
C GLY A 66 -3.42 15.08 6.18
N GLU A 67 -2.50 15.97 5.86
CA GLU A 67 -2.40 16.53 4.50
C GLU A 67 -2.11 15.45 3.46
N ILE A 68 -2.76 15.58 2.31
CA ILE A 68 -2.57 14.71 1.17
C ILE A 68 -2.79 15.48 -0.13
N ASP A 69 -1.94 15.21 -1.09
CA ASP A 69 -1.97 15.87 -2.41
C ASP A 69 -3.10 15.35 -3.30
N ARG A 70 -3.42 14.06 -3.21
CA ARG A 70 -4.39 13.40 -4.07
C ARG A 70 -5.23 12.38 -3.30
N LEU A 71 -6.54 12.45 -3.47
CA LEU A 71 -7.49 11.49 -2.92
C LEU A 71 -7.55 10.22 -3.79
N GLU A 72 -6.48 9.44 -3.78
CA GLU A 72 -6.35 8.18 -4.54
C GLU A 72 -6.28 6.97 -3.58
N GLY A 73 -6.42 5.76 -4.13
CA GLY A 73 -6.26 4.53 -3.35
C GLY A 73 -7.22 4.43 -2.15
N PRO A 74 -6.73 4.35 -0.90
CA PRO A 74 -7.56 4.20 0.29
C PRO A 74 -8.58 5.33 0.49
N TYR A 75 -8.27 6.55 0.03
CA TYR A 75 -9.15 7.71 0.18
C TYR A 75 -10.43 7.63 -0.63
N LEU A 76 -10.44 6.83 -1.69
CA LEU A 76 -11.67 6.55 -2.45
C LEU A 76 -12.71 5.84 -1.58
N LEU A 77 -12.26 4.99 -0.65
CA LEU A 77 -13.16 4.34 0.32
C LEU A 77 -13.72 5.37 1.31
N VAL A 78 -12.88 6.28 1.79
CA VAL A 78 -13.30 7.38 2.66
C VAL A 78 -14.34 8.24 1.94
N THR A 79 -14.05 8.62 0.70
CA THR A 79 -14.95 9.40 -0.15
C THR A 79 -16.29 8.69 -0.37
N LEU A 80 -16.24 7.37 -0.67
CA LEU A 80 -17.45 6.55 -0.81
C LEU A 80 -18.29 6.57 0.48
N MET A 81 -17.65 6.35 1.63
CA MET A 81 -18.35 6.35 2.92
C MET A 81 -18.95 7.71 3.26
N LEU A 82 -18.27 8.80 2.95
CA LEU A 82 -18.73 10.16 3.23
C LEU A 82 -19.94 10.57 2.35
N HIS A 83 -19.97 10.15 1.09
CA HIS A 83 -21.02 10.51 0.15
C HIS A 83 -22.21 9.54 0.17
N ALA A 84 -22.08 8.39 0.79
CA ALA A 84 -23.20 7.48 0.96
C ALA A 84 -24.24 8.05 1.92
N PRO A 85 -25.54 7.76 1.76
CA PRO A 85 -26.56 8.06 2.76
C PRO A 85 -26.13 7.55 4.15
N SER A 86 -26.45 8.32 5.21
CA SER A 86 -25.99 8.02 6.58
C SER A 86 -26.48 6.69 7.14
N ASP A 87 -27.62 6.24 6.68
CA ASP A 87 -28.30 4.99 7.04
C ASP A 87 -27.87 3.80 6.15
N LEU A 88 -27.20 4.07 5.03
CA LEU A 88 -26.72 3.03 4.12
C LEU A 88 -25.48 2.35 4.68
N ARG A 89 -25.58 1.05 4.87
CA ARG A 89 -24.42 0.20 5.22
C ARG A 89 -23.74 -0.27 3.94
N ILE A 90 -22.56 0.26 3.68
CA ILE A 90 -21.77 -0.12 2.50
C ILE A 90 -21.23 -1.52 2.75
N PRO A 91 -21.47 -2.49 1.85
CA PRO A 91 -20.84 -3.80 1.97
C PRO A 91 -19.34 -3.69 1.70
N MET A 92 -18.56 -4.49 2.41
CA MET A 92 -17.11 -4.50 2.25
C MET A 92 -16.69 -5.29 1.02
N PRO A 93 -15.69 -4.85 0.26
CA PRO A 93 -15.09 -5.67 -0.78
C PRO A 93 -14.27 -6.79 -0.14
N GLY A 94 -14.70 -8.02 -0.30
CA GLY A 94 -14.08 -9.20 0.31
C GLY A 94 -14.36 -9.36 1.81
N PRO A 95 -13.81 -10.41 2.45
CA PRO A 95 -14.12 -10.79 3.83
C PRO A 95 -13.61 -9.78 4.88
N GLY A 96 -12.66 -8.90 4.52
CA GLY A 96 -12.15 -7.83 5.37
C GLY A 96 -11.08 -8.24 6.37
N ASP A 97 -10.61 -9.46 6.32
CA ASP A 97 -9.53 -10.02 7.15
C ASP A 97 -8.13 -9.76 6.56
N VAL A 98 -8.07 -9.37 5.29
CA VAL A 98 -6.82 -9.00 4.61
C VAL A 98 -6.20 -7.76 5.28
N LYS A 99 -4.92 -7.87 5.59
CA LYS A 99 -4.13 -6.75 6.14
C LYS A 99 -3.77 -5.77 5.05
N LEU A 100 -4.14 -4.50 5.26
CA LEU A 100 -3.80 -3.42 4.35
C LEU A 100 -2.65 -2.61 4.94
N ASN A 101 -1.47 -2.75 4.36
CA ASN A 101 -0.29 -2.06 4.83
C ASN A 101 -0.29 -0.62 4.31
N LEU A 102 -0.47 0.34 5.22
CA LEU A 102 -0.52 1.78 4.97
C LEU A 102 0.63 2.45 5.71
N VAL A 103 1.32 3.37 5.05
CA VAL A 103 2.43 4.14 5.66
C VAL A 103 2.26 5.62 5.40
N PRO A 104 2.44 6.48 6.41
CA PRO A 104 2.39 7.91 6.23
C PRO A 104 3.57 8.43 5.40
N ILE A 105 3.34 9.52 4.66
CA ILE A 105 4.36 10.10 3.78
C ILE A 105 5.55 10.65 4.55
N ASP A 106 5.34 11.26 5.72
CA ASP A 106 6.38 11.75 6.62
C ASP A 106 7.32 10.63 7.05
N PHE A 107 6.78 9.48 7.50
CA PHE A 107 7.61 8.31 7.79
C PHE A 107 8.43 7.85 6.58
N VAL A 108 7.83 7.80 5.39
CA VAL A 108 8.53 7.37 4.17
C VAL A 108 9.67 8.32 3.81
N VAL A 109 9.45 9.62 4.00
CA VAL A 109 10.48 10.65 3.72
C VAL A 109 11.61 10.55 4.73
N ASP A 110 11.29 10.55 6.02
CA ASP A 110 12.30 10.52 7.09
C ASP A 110 13.14 9.24 7.06
N ALA A 111 12.48 8.09 6.96
CA ALA A 111 13.15 6.80 6.84
C ALA A 111 14.00 6.72 5.56
N GLY A 112 13.45 7.22 4.44
CA GLY A 112 14.15 7.23 3.16
C GLY A 112 15.41 8.09 3.16
N LEU A 113 15.34 9.29 3.72
CA LEU A 113 16.49 10.19 3.84
C LEU A 113 17.56 9.62 4.79
N HIS A 114 17.13 9.08 5.94
CA HIS A 114 18.06 8.46 6.88
C HIS A 114 18.78 7.27 6.23
N ILE A 115 18.05 6.31 5.66
CA ILE A 115 18.64 5.12 5.01
C ILE A 115 19.58 5.53 3.87
N ALA A 116 19.18 6.50 3.04
CA ALA A 116 20.01 6.97 1.94
C ALA A 116 21.31 7.65 2.40
N SER A 117 21.38 8.17 3.63
CA SER A 117 22.58 8.74 4.21
C SER A 117 23.58 7.71 4.73
N LEU A 118 23.17 6.44 4.87
CA LEU A 118 24.03 5.36 5.38
C LEU A 118 24.88 4.78 4.24
N PRO A 119 26.22 4.77 4.34
CA PRO A 119 27.05 4.10 3.34
C PRO A 119 26.76 2.62 3.18
N SER A 120 26.30 1.96 4.25
CA SER A 120 25.91 0.54 4.26
C SER A 120 24.61 0.24 3.53
N SER A 121 23.84 1.25 3.10
CA SER A 121 22.61 1.08 2.36
C SER A 121 22.80 0.82 0.87
N VAL A 122 24.00 1.10 0.36
CA VAL A 122 24.32 0.91 -1.06
C VAL A 122 24.26 -0.58 -1.41
N GLY A 123 23.51 -0.92 -2.45
CA GLY A 123 23.28 -2.30 -2.89
C GLY A 123 22.10 -2.98 -2.19
N GLU A 124 21.58 -2.39 -1.13
CA GLU A 124 20.51 -2.99 -0.33
C GLU A 124 19.11 -2.51 -0.73
N THR A 125 18.12 -3.31 -0.36
CA THR A 125 16.70 -3.02 -0.59
C THR A 125 15.96 -2.98 0.74
N PHE A 126 15.15 -1.96 0.96
CA PHE A 126 14.44 -1.72 2.21
C PHE A 126 12.94 -1.61 2.00
N HIS A 127 12.15 -2.38 2.75
CA HIS A 127 10.70 -2.24 2.81
C HIS A 127 10.30 -1.20 3.86
N LEU A 128 9.71 -0.08 3.42
CA LEU A 128 9.13 0.92 4.29
C LEU A 128 7.65 0.60 4.49
N VAL A 129 7.34 -0.12 5.55
CA VAL A 129 6.02 -0.72 5.79
C VAL A 129 5.62 -0.54 7.25
N ASP A 130 4.30 -0.59 7.51
CA ASP A 130 3.79 -0.72 8.88
C ASP A 130 4.09 -2.15 9.38
N PRO A 131 4.80 -2.32 10.51
CA PRO A 131 5.11 -3.63 11.07
C PRO A 131 3.87 -4.34 11.67
N LYS A 132 2.77 -3.60 11.90
CA LYS A 132 1.53 -4.12 12.51
C LYS A 132 0.29 -3.67 11.73
N PRO A 133 0.19 -3.97 10.41
CA PRO A 133 -0.86 -3.45 9.58
C PRO A 133 -2.24 -3.90 10.04
N LEU A 134 -3.19 -2.97 9.98
CA LEU A 134 -4.58 -3.24 10.33
C LEU A 134 -5.29 -4.04 9.24
N THR A 135 -6.29 -4.81 9.64
CA THR A 135 -7.18 -5.47 8.68
C THR A 135 -8.04 -4.43 7.95
N THR A 136 -8.41 -4.73 6.72
CA THR A 136 -9.32 -3.89 5.92
C THR A 136 -10.60 -3.57 6.70
N ARG A 137 -11.19 -4.56 7.38
CA ARG A 137 -12.36 -4.36 8.26
C ARG A 137 -12.10 -3.31 9.32
N ARG A 138 -10.96 -3.40 10.01
CA ARG A 138 -10.63 -2.46 11.09
C ARG A 138 -10.45 -1.03 10.59
N ILE A 139 -9.86 -0.86 9.40
CA ILE A 139 -9.71 0.45 8.76
C ILE A 139 -11.09 1.05 8.45
N PHE A 140 -12.00 0.28 7.86
CA PHE A 140 -13.35 0.74 7.59
C PHE A 140 -14.14 1.10 8.85
N GLU A 141 -14.01 0.32 9.92
CA GLU A 141 -14.62 0.63 11.22
C GLU A 141 -14.10 1.95 11.80
N LEU A 142 -12.79 2.20 11.70
CA LEU A 142 -12.19 3.45 12.15
C LEU A 142 -12.68 4.65 11.34
N ILE A 143 -12.77 4.51 10.01
CA ILE A 143 -13.32 5.54 9.13
C ILE A 143 -14.79 5.81 9.52
N ALA A 144 -15.60 4.77 9.67
CA ALA A 144 -17.00 4.89 10.05
C ALA A 144 -17.15 5.65 11.39
N ALA A 145 -16.37 5.26 12.40
CA ALA A 145 -16.40 5.89 13.72
C ALA A 145 -16.01 7.38 13.67
N ARG A 146 -15.00 7.73 12.86
CA ARG A 146 -14.54 9.12 12.72
C ARG A 146 -15.48 10.00 11.90
N THR A 147 -16.23 9.40 10.98
CA THR A 147 -17.15 10.13 10.08
C THR A 147 -18.62 10.09 10.55
N GLY A 148 -18.93 9.46 11.68
CA GLY A 148 -20.29 9.29 12.17
C GLY A 148 -21.16 8.41 11.26
N ARG A 149 -20.53 7.53 10.47
CA ARG A 149 -21.21 6.62 9.55
C ARG A 149 -21.39 5.24 10.16
N GLN A 150 -22.31 4.47 9.57
CA GLN A 150 -22.48 3.07 9.96
C GLN A 150 -21.29 2.21 9.52
N PRO A 151 -20.77 1.32 10.38
CA PRO A 151 -19.72 0.41 9.98
C PRO A 151 -20.21 -0.53 8.86
N PRO A 152 -19.31 -1.00 7.98
CA PRO A 152 -19.66 -1.93 6.91
C PRO A 152 -20.33 -3.19 7.46
N ARG A 153 -21.31 -3.69 6.77
CA ARG A 153 -21.98 -4.95 7.12
C ARG A 153 -22.12 -5.85 5.90
N GLY A 154 -21.69 -7.10 6.09
CA GLY A 154 -21.62 -8.06 4.99
C GLY A 154 -20.44 -7.79 4.07
N PHE A 155 -20.27 -8.63 3.07
CA PHE A 155 -19.24 -8.46 2.05
C PHE A 155 -19.79 -8.78 0.66
N VAL A 156 -19.18 -8.14 -0.35
CA VAL A 156 -19.44 -8.43 -1.75
C VAL A 156 -18.25 -9.17 -2.32
N PRO A 157 -18.45 -10.35 -2.95
CA PRO A 157 -17.38 -11.01 -3.68
C PRO A 157 -16.72 -10.04 -4.68
N ALA A 158 -15.39 -10.14 -4.82
CA ALA A 158 -14.62 -9.21 -5.64
C ALA A 158 -15.15 -9.04 -7.08
N GLY A 159 -15.63 -10.13 -7.68
CA GLY A 159 -16.22 -10.10 -9.02
C GLY A 159 -17.52 -9.30 -9.13
N TRP A 160 -18.27 -9.19 -8.03
CA TRP A 160 -19.54 -8.44 -7.98
C TRP A 160 -19.33 -6.97 -7.62
N ALA A 161 -18.24 -6.64 -6.92
CA ALA A 161 -17.92 -5.26 -6.55
C ALA A 161 -17.82 -4.35 -7.79
N THR A 162 -17.21 -4.85 -8.87
CA THR A 162 -17.10 -4.13 -10.14
C THR A 162 -18.45 -3.97 -10.86
N THR A 163 -19.38 -4.89 -10.68
CA THR A 163 -20.73 -4.85 -11.27
C THR A 163 -21.63 -3.91 -10.48
N LEU A 164 -21.54 -3.93 -9.15
CA LEU A 164 -22.29 -3.06 -8.25
C LEU A 164 -21.94 -1.58 -8.48
N MET A 165 -20.68 -1.26 -8.78
CA MET A 165 -20.23 0.10 -9.11
C MET A 165 -20.77 0.64 -10.44
N ARG A 166 -21.38 -0.22 -11.29
CA ARG A 166 -22.06 0.19 -12.52
C ARG A 166 -23.53 0.51 -12.31
N THR A 167 -24.04 0.42 -11.07
CA THR A 167 -25.42 0.72 -10.74
C THR A 167 -25.65 2.24 -10.86
N PRO A 168 -26.75 2.69 -11.52
CA PRO A 168 -27.09 4.11 -11.62
C PRO A 168 -27.09 4.79 -10.24
N GLY A 169 -26.44 5.93 -10.13
CA GLY A 169 -26.23 6.67 -8.88
C GLY A 169 -24.91 6.35 -8.15
N LEU A 170 -24.25 5.22 -8.47
CA LEU A 170 -22.90 4.89 -7.99
C LEU A 170 -21.83 5.15 -9.06
N GLU A 171 -22.20 5.72 -10.20
CA GLU A 171 -21.31 6.00 -11.34
C GLU A 171 -20.11 6.88 -10.95
N ARG A 172 -20.28 7.78 -9.97
CA ARG A 172 -19.21 8.62 -9.43
C ARG A 172 -18.10 7.80 -8.74
N PHE A 173 -18.41 6.56 -8.37
CA PHE A 173 -17.48 5.63 -7.71
C PHE A 173 -16.92 4.56 -8.65
N ALA A 174 -17.38 4.55 -9.91
CA ALA A 174 -16.89 3.62 -10.94
C ALA A 174 -15.39 3.80 -11.28
N ASN A 175 -14.78 4.87 -10.81
CA ASN A 175 -13.36 5.19 -11.02
C ASN A 175 -12.42 4.61 -9.96
N ILE A 176 -12.87 3.71 -9.07
CA ILE A 176 -11.94 3.02 -8.16
C ILE A 176 -11.02 2.14 -9.00
N PRO A 177 -9.70 2.39 -9.00
CA PRO A 177 -8.78 1.60 -9.79
C PRO A 177 -8.84 0.13 -9.39
N ARG A 178 -8.94 -0.78 -10.36
CA ARG A 178 -8.93 -2.22 -10.11
C ARG A 178 -7.70 -2.65 -9.28
N THR A 179 -6.58 -1.99 -9.53
CA THR A 179 -5.34 -2.18 -8.76
C THR A 179 -5.52 -1.96 -7.26
N PHE A 180 -6.37 -1.00 -6.86
CA PHE A 180 -6.65 -0.77 -5.45
C PHE A 180 -7.55 -1.86 -4.85
N LEU A 181 -8.57 -2.33 -5.57
CA LEU A 181 -9.40 -3.47 -5.14
C LEU A 181 -8.56 -4.73 -4.95
N GLU A 182 -7.56 -4.95 -5.80
CA GLU A 182 -6.61 -6.06 -5.64
C GLU A 182 -5.82 -5.98 -4.33
N HIS A 183 -5.52 -4.76 -3.85
CA HIS A 183 -4.88 -4.57 -2.54
C HIS A 183 -5.76 -5.02 -1.37
N LEU A 184 -7.09 -4.84 -1.48
CA LEU A 184 -8.04 -5.23 -0.44
C LEU A 184 -8.31 -6.75 -0.39
N LEU A 185 -7.86 -7.47 -1.42
CA LEU A 185 -8.17 -8.89 -1.61
C LEU A 185 -6.94 -9.79 -1.54
N THR A 186 -5.74 -9.21 -1.46
CA THR A 186 -4.51 -10.01 -1.45
C THR A 186 -3.75 -9.80 -0.15
N ASP A 187 -3.64 -10.86 0.64
CA ASP A 187 -2.84 -10.84 1.86
C ASP A 187 -1.35 -10.98 1.51
N VAL A 188 -0.58 -9.96 1.89
CA VAL A 188 0.86 -9.90 1.69
C VAL A 188 1.51 -9.46 2.98
N VAL A 189 2.47 -10.24 3.45
CA VAL A 189 3.31 -9.92 4.61
C VAL A 189 4.69 -9.50 4.10
N TYR A 190 5.07 -8.27 4.38
CA TYR A 190 6.37 -7.76 4.00
C TYR A 190 7.39 -7.97 5.11
N ASP A 191 8.55 -8.52 4.77
CA ASP A 191 9.72 -8.51 5.65
C ASP A 191 10.32 -7.10 5.68
N ASP A 192 10.55 -6.56 6.87
CA ASP A 192 11.08 -5.22 7.09
C ASP A 192 12.35 -5.23 7.96
N ARG A 193 12.98 -6.38 8.08
CA ARG A 193 14.12 -6.57 9.00
C ARG A 193 15.33 -5.70 8.67
N GLN A 194 15.64 -5.51 7.37
CA GLN A 194 16.73 -4.64 6.95
C GLN A 194 16.38 -3.16 7.23
N ALA A 195 15.16 -2.74 6.89
CA ALA A 195 14.71 -1.38 7.18
C ALA A 195 14.74 -1.09 8.69
N ARG A 196 14.22 -1.99 9.54
CA ARG A 196 14.26 -1.82 10.99
C ARG A 196 15.67 -1.71 11.54
N ARG A 197 16.62 -2.54 11.07
CA ARG A 197 18.02 -2.45 11.47
C ARG A 197 18.65 -1.12 11.06
N ALA A 198 18.37 -0.66 9.85
CA ALA A 198 18.89 0.61 9.35
C ALA A 198 18.31 1.83 10.12
N LEU A 199 17.11 1.72 10.67
CA LEU A 199 16.45 2.77 11.45
C LEU A 199 16.70 2.64 12.97
N GLU A 200 17.42 1.61 13.40
CA GLU A 200 17.72 1.41 14.83
C GLU A 200 18.52 2.59 15.39
N GLY A 201 18.02 3.16 16.48
CA GLY A 201 18.62 4.34 17.12
C GLY A 201 18.33 5.68 16.45
N ALA A 202 17.69 5.71 15.27
CA ALA A 202 17.36 6.95 14.57
C ALA A 202 16.10 7.66 15.13
N GLY A 203 15.32 6.99 15.98
CA GLY A 203 14.06 7.54 16.49
C GLY A 203 12.93 7.59 15.45
N ILE A 204 13.12 7.01 14.27
CA ILE A 204 12.16 6.99 13.16
C ILE A 204 11.36 5.70 13.22
N THR A 205 10.06 5.81 13.45
CA THR A 205 9.13 4.67 13.53
C THR A 205 7.87 4.94 12.72
N CYS A 206 7.30 3.91 12.12
CA CYS A 206 5.96 4.01 11.53
C CYS A 206 4.94 4.14 12.67
N PRO A 207 4.10 5.20 12.71
CA PRO A 207 3.15 5.47 13.77
C PRO A 207 1.95 4.51 13.79
#